data_7366888b11ab85922d2e158c3b7d86d9
#
_entry.id   7366888b11ab85922d2e158c3b7d86d9
#
_cell.length_a   1.000
_cell.length_b   1.000
_cell.length_c   1.000
_cell.angle_alpha   90.00
_cell.angle_beta   90.00
_cell.angle_gamma   90.00
#
_symmetry.space_group_name_H-M   'P 1'
#
loop_
_entity.id
_entity.type
_entity.pdbx_description
1 polymer ?
#
loop_
_entity_poly.entity_id
_entity_poly.type
_entity_poly.pdbx_seq_one_letter_code
_entity_poly.pdbx_strand_id
1 'polypeptide(L)'
;MSTKDNIKRKCQMLEELLVRKNDAYGDSALDPLGVFSSASASSGIKIRLDDKLKRIANAGLVEDTEDTLVDIAGYIILLIIAKENESNDIQKRIREGSTTSHTAGDGPVSYSGGKE
;
A
#
# COMPACT_ATOMS: atom_id res chain seq x y z
N MET A 1 13.36 -18.16 -21.24
CA MET A 1 12.53 -16.95 -21.07
C MET A 1 13.39 -15.82 -20.56
N SER A 2 13.26 -14.66 -21.13
CA SER A 2 14.10 -13.55 -20.74
C SER A 2 13.68 -12.95 -19.41
N THR A 3 14.56 -12.16 -18.84
CA THR A 3 14.22 -11.44 -17.61
C THR A 3 13.03 -10.52 -17.84
N LYS A 4 13.00 -9.86 -18.99
CA LYS A 4 11.90 -8.99 -19.35
C LYS A 4 10.57 -9.75 -19.33
N ASP A 5 10.56 -10.94 -19.91
CA ASP A 5 9.35 -11.76 -19.94
C ASP A 5 8.96 -12.21 -18.53
N ASN A 6 9.95 -12.54 -17.71
CA ASN A 6 9.69 -12.94 -16.34
C ASN A 6 9.09 -11.81 -15.50
N ILE A 7 9.60 -10.59 -15.71
CA ILE A 7 9.05 -9.43 -15.01
C ILE A 7 7.59 -9.23 -15.39
N LYS A 8 7.29 -9.29 -16.69
CA LYS A 8 5.91 -9.11 -17.14
C LYS A 8 4.98 -10.16 -16.55
N ARG A 9 5.44 -11.40 -16.54
CA ARG A 9 4.63 -12.50 -16.04
C ARG A 9 4.35 -12.36 -14.54
N LYS A 10 5.36 -11.96 -13.77
CA LYS A 10 5.17 -11.79 -12.34
C LYS A 10 4.29 -10.60 -12.01
N CYS A 11 4.42 -9.52 -12.76
CA CYS A 11 3.53 -8.37 -12.57
C CYS A 11 2.09 -8.71 -12.89
N GLN A 12 1.86 -9.49 -13.94
CA GLN A 12 0.51 -9.91 -14.29
C GLN A 12 -0.06 -10.82 -13.21
N MET A 13 0.74 -11.75 -12.72
CA MET A 13 0.31 -12.63 -11.64
C MET A 13 -0.09 -11.83 -10.40
N LEU A 14 0.71 -10.83 -10.05
CA LEU A 14 0.44 -10.01 -8.90
C LEU A 14 -0.84 -9.19 -9.09
N GLU A 15 -1.03 -8.65 -10.26
CA GLU A 15 -2.24 -7.90 -10.59
C GLU A 15 -3.49 -8.76 -10.39
N GLU A 16 -3.46 -9.98 -10.96
CA GLU A 16 -4.61 -10.87 -10.86
C GLU A 16 -4.89 -11.25 -9.42
N LEU A 17 -3.83 -11.51 -8.66
CA LEU A 17 -3.98 -11.88 -7.25
C LEU A 17 -4.58 -10.74 -6.44
N LEU A 18 -4.08 -9.53 -6.62
CA LEU A 18 -4.55 -8.38 -5.87
C LEU A 18 -6.00 -8.04 -6.20
N VAL A 19 -6.36 -8.07 -7.48
CA VAL A 19 -7.73 -7.77 -7.88
C VAL A 19 -8.69 -8.80 -7.31
N ARG A 20 -8.32 -10.08 -7.37
CA ARG A 20 -9.17 -11.13 -6.83
C ARG A 20 -9.35 -10.98 -5.32
N LYS A 21 -8.27 -10.68 -4.60
CA LYS A 21 -8.38 -10.51 -3.17
C LYS A 21 -9.18 -9.28 -2.80
N ASN A 22 -9.01 -8.20 -3.56
CA ASN A 22 -9.78 -6.99 -3.30
C ASN A 22 -11.26 -7.24 -3.48
N ASP A 23 -11.63 -7.97 -4.52
CA ASP A 23 -13.03 -8.31 -4.75
C ASP A 23 -13.57 -9.18 -3.61
N ALA A 24 -12.77 -10.13 -3.14
CA ALA A 24 -13.20 -11.04 -2.09
C ALA A 24 -13.37 -10.34 -0.75
N TYR A 25 -12.53 -9.35 -0.47
CA TYR A 25 -12.53 -8.69 0.85
C TYR A 25 -13.18 -7.33 0.84
N GLY A 26 -13.86 -6.96 -0.24
CA GLY A 26 -14.63 -5.72 -0.27
C GLY A 26 -13.81 -4.47 -0.08
N ASP A 27 -12.60 -4.42 -0.67
CA ASP A 27 -11.75 -3.23 -0.61
C ASP A 27 -11.28 -2.88 0.80
N SER A 28 -11.26 -3.86 1.70
CA SER A 28 -11.00 -3.57 3.12
C SER A 28 -9.63 -2.97 3.41
N ALA A 29 -8.64 -3.21 2.54
CA ALA A 29 -7.30 -2.65 2.78
C ALA A 29 -7.30 -1.13 2.64
N LEU A 30 -8.07 -0.60 1.68
CA LEU A 30 -8.12 0.83 1.44
C LEU A 30 -9.32 1.50 2.09
N ASP A 31 -10.29 0.69 2.54
CA ASP A 31 -11.49 1.18 3.19
C ASP A 31 -11.75 0.30 4.42
N PRO A 32 -10.91 0.42 5.45
CA PRO A 32 -11.04 -0.46 6.62
C PRO A 32 -12.31 -0.20 7.39
N LEU A 33 -12.84 -1.27 7.99
CA LEU A 33 -14.10 -1.19 8.70
C LEU A 33 -14.03 -0.25 9.91
N GLY A 34 -12.92 -0.25 10.62
CA GLY A 34 -12.72 0.71 11.71
C GLY A 34 -13.49 0.42 12.99
N VAL A 35 -13.85 -0.84 13.20
CA VAL A 35 -14.62 -1.20 14.41
C VAL A 35 -13.77 -1.10 15.68
N PHE A 36 -12.57 -1.63 15.62
CA PHE A 36 -11.68 -1.63 16.78
C PHE A 36 -10.51 -0.68 16.66
N SER A 37 -10.30 -0.11 15.52
CA SER A 37 -9.15 0.75 15.26
C SER A 37 -9.57 1.89 14.36
N SER A 38 -9.06 3.07 14.64
CA SER A 38 -9.28 4.22 13.77
C SER A 38 -8.09 4.49 12.86
N ALA A 39 -7.18 3.53 12.75
CA ALA A 39 -6.00 3.73 11.92
C ALA A 39 -6.40 3.96 10.47
N SER A 40 -5.64 4.83 9.79
CA SER A 40 -5.86 5.07 8.38
C SER A 40 -5.48 3.85 7.57
N ALA A 41 -5.91 3.81 6.32
CA ALA A 41 -5.56 2.71 5.43
C ALA A 41 -4.04 2.56 5.32
N SER A 42 -3.32 3.66 5.14
CA SER A 42 -1.87 3.58 5.00
C SER A 42 -1.22 3.04 6.27
N SER A 43 -1.69 3.46 7.45
CA SER A 43 -1.14 2.95 8.70
C SER A 43 -1.40 1.46 8.87
N GLY A 44 -2.60 1.01 8.52
CA GLY A 44 -2.93 -0.41 8.61
C GLY A 44 -2.06 -1.25 7.70
N ILE A 45 -1.82 -0.77 6.48
CA ILE A 45 -0.98 -1.48 5.53
C ILE A 45 0.46 -1.54 6.03
N LYS A 46 0.97 -0.44 6.60
CA LYS A 46 2.33 -0.41 7.15
C LYS A 46 2.50 -1.43 8.27
N ILE A 47 1.50 -1.59 9.11
CA ILE A 47 1.56 -2.59 10.18
C ILE A 47 1.68 -3.99 9.59
N ARG A 48 0.92 -4.27 8.55
CA ARG A 48 0.98 -5.58 7.90
C ARG A 48 2.33 -5.81 7.24
N LEU A 49 2.91 -4.76 6.65
CA LEU A 49 4.25 -4.87 6.09
C LEU A 49 5.28 -5.18 7.17
N ASP A 50 5.18 -4.51 8.31
CA ASP A 50 6.09 -4.77 9.43
C ASP A 50 6.00 -6.23 9.86
N ASP A 51 4.80 -6.79 9.93
CA ASP A 51 4.62 -8.17 10.30
C ASP A 51 5.30 -9.12 9.32
N LYS A 52 5.18 -8.84 8.02
CA LYS A 52 5.82 -9.68 7.02
C LYS A 52 7.34 -9.59 7.11
N LEU A 53 7.86 -8.39 7.32
CA LEU A 53 9.30 -8.20 7.46
C LEU A 53 9.81 -8.90 8.71
N LYS A 54 9.05 -8.87 9.79
CA LYS A 54 9.46 -9.55 11.00
C LYS A 54 9.51 -11.05 10.80
N ARG A 55 8.58 -11.57 10.02
CA ARG A 55 8.58 -13.02 9.71
C ARG A 55 9.87 -13.39 8.99
N ILE A 56 10.30 -12.59 8.03
CA ILE A 56 11.55 -12.85 7.33
C ILE A 56 12.74 -12.72 8.28
N ALA A 57 12.72 -11.69 9.14
CA ALA A 57 13.81 -11.47 10.08
C ALA A 57 13.97 -12.65 11.05
N ASN A 58 12.85 -13.25 11.45
CA ASN A 58 12.91 -14.37 12.41
C ASN A 58 13.27 -15.68 11.74
N ALA A 59 12.71 -15.97 10.59
CA ALA A 59 12.86 -17.28 9.96
C ALA A 59 13.86 -17.31 8.81
N GLY A 60 14.25 -16.16 8.33
CA GLY A 60 15.11 -16.08 7.16
C GLY A 60 14.35 -16.37 5.90
N LEU A 61 15.07 -16.51 4.80
CA LEU A 61 14.47 -16.82 3.51
C LEU A 61 14.35 -18.34 3.41
N VAL A 62 13.19 -18.84 3.78
CA VAL A 62 12.92 -20.27 3.76
C VAL A 62 11.92 -20.58 2.65
N GLU A 63 11.43 -21.80 2.60
CA GLU A 63 10.63 -22.26 1.47
C GLU A 63 9.40 -21.42 1.19
N ASP A 64 8.72 -20.95 2.22
CA ASP A 64 7.50 -20.19 2.01
C ASP A 64 7.77 -18.69 1.83
N THR A 65 9.04 -18.30 1.73
CA THR A 65 9.38 -16.89 1.59
C THR A 65 8.81 -16.29 0.31
N GLU A 66 8.65 -17.11 -0.74
CA GLU A 66 8.11 -16.57 -1.97
C GLU A 66 6.72 -15.97 -1.76
N ASP A 67 5.86 -16.66 -1.00
CA ASP A 67 4.54 -16.15 -0.69
C ASP A 67 4.63 -14.87 0.13
N THR A 68 5.57 -14.83 1.08
CA THR A 68 5.76 -13.63 1.89
C THR A 68 6.22 -12.47 1.03
N LEU A 69 7.13 -12.72 0.08
CA LEU A 69 7.59 -11.67 -0.82
C LEU A 69 6.46 -11.16 -1.71
N VAL A 70 5.62 -12.05 -2.20
CA VAL A 70 4.46 -11.66 -3.01
C VAL A 70 3.51 -10.80 -2.17
N ASP A 71 3.27 -11.20 -0.91
CA ASP A 71 2.42 -10.41 -0.02
C ASP A 71 3.00 -9.02 0.19
N ILE A 72 4.31 -8.94 0.41
CA ILE A 72 4.97 -7.64 0.60
C ILE A 72 4.79 -6.78 -0.64
N ALA A 73 5.02 -7.35 -1.82
CA ALA A 73 4.87 -6.60 -3.07
C ALA A 73 3.43 -6.09 -3.21
N GLY A 74 2.46 -6.92 -2.88
CA GLY A 74 1.06 -6.52 -2.94
C GLY A 74 0.74 -5.39 -1.99
N TYR A 75 1.22 -5.49 -0.74
CA TYR A 75 0.97 -4.43 0.22
C TYR A 75 1.67 -3.12 -0.18
N ILE A 76 2.83 -3.21 -0.82
CA ILE A 76 3.51 -2.01 -1.30
C ILE A 76 2.65 -1.30 -2.37
N ILE A 77 2.07 -2.05 -3.29
CA ILE A 77 1.18 -1.46 -4.29
C ILE A 77 -0.02 -0.81 -3.61
N LEU A 78 -0.63 -1.51 -2.65
CA LEU A 78 -1.77 -0.94 -1.93
C LEU A 78 -1.37 0.30 -1.14
N LEU A 79 -0.16 0.32 -0.58
CA LEU A 79 0.31 1.48 0.14
C LEU A 79 0.48 2.68 -0.79
N ILE A 80 0.99 2.45 -2.00
CA ILE A 80 1.12 3.52 -2.98
C ILE A 80 -0.26 4.11 -3.28
N ILE A 81 -1.26 3.26 -3.48
CA ILE A 81 -2.61 3.73 -3.74
C ILE A 81 -3.17 4.49 -2.54
N ALA A 82 -2.96 3.96 -1.33
CA ALA A 82 -3.45 4.62 -0.12
C ALA A 82 -2.86 6.01 0.02
N LYS A 83 -1.56 6.15 -0.27
CA LYS A 83 -0.92 7.46 -0.19
C LYS A 83 -1.48 8.42 -1.22
N GLU A 84 -1.74 7.93 -2.43
CA GLU A 84 -2.36 8.76 -3.45
C GLU A 84 -3.74 9.22 -3.02
N ASN A 85 -4.53 8.30 -2.46
CA ASN A 85 -5.89 8.62 -2.03
C ASN A 85 -5.87 9.68 -0.93
N GLU A 86 -4.95 9.54 0.02
CA GLU A 86 -4.84 10.51 1.10
C GLU A 86 -4.43 11.88 0.58
N SER A 87 -3.53 11.91 -0.37
CA SER A 87 -3.11 13.16 -0.99
C SER A 87 -4.26 13.81 -1.75
N ASN A 88 -5.02 13.00 -2.50
CA ASN A 88 -6.16 13.52 -3.24
C ASN A 88 -7.23 14.07 -2.30
N ASP A 89 -7.44 13.42 -1.16
CA ASP A 89 -8.42 13.91 -0.18
C ASP A 89 -7.99 15.25 0.38
N ILE A 90 -6.72 15.45 0.64
CA ILE A 90 -6.22 16.74 1.11
C ILE A 90 -6.42 17.80 0.05
N GLN A 91 -6.10 17.49 -1.20
CA GLN A 91 -6.29 18.44 -2.29
C GLN A 91 -7.76 18.82 -2.45
N LYS A 92 -8.64 17.83 -2.30
CA LYS A 92 -10.06 18.10 -2.41
C LYS A 92 -10.53 19.03 -1.31
N ARG A 93 -10.08 18.84 -0.09
CA ARG A 93 -10.45 19.72 1.01
C ARG A 93 -9.99 21.14 0.76
N ILE A 94 -8.77 21.30 0.29
CA ILE A 94 -8.24 22.61 -0.03
C ILE A 94 -9.09 23.27 -1.11
N ARG A 95 -9.43 22.51 -2.15
CA ARG A 95 -10.20 23.03 -3.26
C ARG A 95 -11.60 23.45 -2.83
N GLU A 96 -12.16 22.75 -1.85
CA GLU A 96 -13.48 23.08 -1.36
C GLU A 96 -13.48 24.20 -0.33
N GLY A 97 -12.32 24.81 -0.14
CA GLY A 97 -12.25 25.98 0.69
C GLY A 97 -12.25 25.75 2.15
N SER A 98 -11.89 24.59 2.55
CA SER A 98 -11.89 24.35 3.89
C SER A 98 -10.86 24.98 4.59
N THR A 99 -10.23 25.63 4.16
CA THR A 99 -9.39 26.42 4.80
C THR A 99 -8.61 26.02 5.81
N THR A 100 -8.70 25.69 6.52
CA THR A 100 -7.92 25.43 7.50
C THR A 100 -6.72 25.45 7.42
N SER A 101 -6.34 25.57 6.92
CA SER A 101 -5.19 25.82 6.89
C SER A 101 -4.19 25.20 7.47
N HIS A 102 -3.77 25.20 8.09
CA HIS A 102 -2.67 24.86 8.61
C HIS A 102 -2.09 23.75 8.21
N THR A 103 -2.24 23.27 7.89
CA THR A 103 -1.74 22.26 7.58
C THR A 103 -0.69 22.20 6.89
N ALA A 104 -0.47 22.86 6.62
CA ALA A 104 0.41 22.90 5.91
C ALA A 104 1.44 22.17 5.93
N GLY A 105 1.97 22.23 6.06
CA GLY A 105 3.02 21.79 6.06
C GLY A 105 3.35 20.60 5.88
N ASP A 106 3.22 20.10 5.91
CA ASP A 106 3.50 18.98 5.88
C ASP A 106 3.81 18.36 4.86
N GLY A 107 3.82 18.47 4.39
CA GLY A 107 4.17 17.95 3.63
C GLY A 107 4.62 17.33 2.95
N PRO A 108 4.65 17.15 2.47
CA PRO A 108 4.94 16.55 1.79
C PRO A 108 5.77 16.17 1.17
N VAL A 109 5.96 16.35 1.05
CA VAL A 109 6.57 16.21 0.58
C VAL A 109 7.19 15.54 0.09
N SER A 110 7.28 15.38 -0.07
CA SER A 110 7.79 14.82 -0.48
C SER A 110 8.11 14.15 -1.03
N TYR A 111 7.99 13.99 -1.33
CA TYR A 111 8.27 13.14 -1.74
C TYR A 111 8.39 12.93 -2.71
N SER A 112 8.25 13.15 -3.01
CA SER A 112 8.19 12.86 -3.80
C SER A 112 8.84 12.44 -4.39
N GLY A 113 9.28 12.45 -4.28
CA GLY A 113 9.92 12.07 -4.72
C GLY A 113 10.09 11.40 -5.35
N GLY A 114 9.93 11.10 -5.44
CA GLY A 114 10.04 10.38 -6.04
C GLY A 114 10.22 10.39 -7.05
N LYS A 115 10.40 10.72 -7.60
CA LYS A 115 10.57 10.63 -8.52
C LYS A 115 11.31 10.10 -8.99
N GLU A 116 11.59 9.79 -9.03
CA GLU A 116 12.21 9.23 -9.54
C GLU A 116 12.29 8.78 -10.02
#